data_b9fcb2043c6d9ce7cf4948d56a7dd8b4
#
_entry.id   b9fcb2043c6d9ce7cf4948d56a7dd8b4
#
_cell.length_a   1.000
_cell.length_b   1.000
_cell.length_c   1.000
_cell.angle_alpha   90.00
_cell.angle_beta   90.00
_cell.angle_gamma   90.00
#
_symmetry.space_group_name_H-M   'P 1'
#
loop_
_entity.id
_entity.type
_entity.pdbx_description
1 polymer ?
#
loop_
_entity_poly.entity_id
_entity_poly.type
_entity_poly.pdbx_seq_one_letter_code
_entity_poly.pdbx_strand_id
1 'polypeptide(L)' 'MYSLRYIYGHIQVYDFHGNFLFSADSEREAREELRNYEEFAA' A
#
# COMPACT_ATOMS: atom_id res chain seq x y z
N MET A 1 2.97 10.14 -2.46
CA MET A 1 3.36 8.92 -3.19
C MET A 1 3.63 7.80 -2.22
N TYR A 2 3.21 6.59 -2.54
CA TYR A 2 3.35 5.45 -1.65
C TYR A 2 4.47 4.53 -2.11
N SER A 3 5.03 3.78 -1.18
CA SER A 3 6.08 2.82 -1.48
C SER A 3 5.57 1.41 -1.33
N LEU A 4 5.95 0.54 -2.24
CA LEU A 4 5.59 -0.86 -2.20
C LEU A 4 6.83 -1.69 -1.97
N ARG A 5 6.71 -2.69 -1.11
CA ARG A 5 7.82 -3.59 -0.82
C ARG A 5 7.37 -5.03 -1.02
N TYR A 6 8.08 -5.76 -1.86
CA TYR A 6 7.73 -7.14 -2.17
C TYR A 6 8.52 -8.08 -1.29
N ILE A 7 7.82 -8.83 -0.46
CA ILE A 7 8.45 -9.78 0.47
C ILE A 7 7.70 -11.11 0.45
N TYR A 8 8.34 -12.14 -0.07
CA TYR A 8 7.81 -13.51 -0.04
C TYR A 8 6.32 -13.63 -0.36
N GLY A 9 5.94 -13.15 -1.52
CA GLY A 9 4.56 -13.26 -1.96
C GLY A 9 3.59 -12.26 -1.33
N HIS A 10 4.12 -11.35 -0.55
CA HIS A 10 3.32 -10.27 0.04
C HIS A 10 3.82 -8.93 -0.43
N ILE A 11 2.93 -7.98 -0.46
CA ILE A 11 3.29 -6.61 -0.80
C ILE A 11 2.98 -5.74 0.42
N GLN A 12 4.01 -5.12 0.97
CA GLN A 12 3.83 -4.19 2.09
C GLN A 12 3.76 -2.78 1.54
N VAL A 13 2.78 -2.03 1.98
CA VAL A 13 2.56 -0.67 1.48
C VAL A 13 2.86 0.33 2.58
N TYR A 14 3.66 1.34 2.22
CA TYR A 14 4.08 2.39 3.14
C TYR A 14 3.70 3.75 2.56
N ASP A 15 3.46 4.70 3.44
CA ASP A 15 3.20 6.06 3.00
C ASP A 15 4.53 6.76 2.70
N PHE A 16 4.46 8.02 2.28
CA PHE A 16 5.67 8.75 1.91
C PHE A 16 6.49 9.21 3.13
N HIS A 17 5.99 8.97 4.33
CA HIS A 17 6.75 9.21 5.55
C HIS A 17 7.46 7.95 6.03
N GLY A 18 7.23 6.82 5.35
CA GLY A 18 7.84 5.56 5.75
C GLY A 18 7.03 4.76 6.74
N ASN A 19 5.79 5.17 7.01
CA ASN A 19 4.93 4.43 7.94
C ASN A 19 4.22 3.29 7.25
N PHE A 20 4.20 2.14 7.89
CA PHE A 20 3.49 0.98 7.36
C PHE A 20 1.99 1.22 7.37
N LEU A 21 1.34 0.96 6.24
CA LEU A 21 -0.11 1.12 6.13
C LEU A 21 -0.83 -0.21 6.16
N PHE A 22 -0.48 -1.11 5.25
CA PHE A 22 -1.14 -2.41 5.16
C PHE A 22 -0.32 -3.33 4.28
N SER A 23 -0.70 -4.61 4.26
CA SER A 23 -0.08 -5.58 3.36
C SER A 23 -1.17 -6.16 2.46
N ALA A 24 -0.77 -6.59 1.28
CA ALA A 24 -1.67 -7.16 0.30
C ALA A 24 -1.03 -8.39 -0.33
N ASP A 25 -1.85 -9.26 -0.91
CA ASP A 25 -1.35 -10.47 -1.53
C ASP A 25 -0.97 -10.26 -2.99
N SER A 26 -1.44 -9.19 -3.59
CA SER A 26 -1.15 -8.90 -4.98
C SER A 26 -1.09 -7.40 -5.20
N GLU A 27 -0.48 -7.04 -6.32
CA GLU A 27 -0.36 -5.63 -6.69
C GLU A 27 -1.73 -5.00 -6.93
N ARG A 28 -2.63 -5.78 -7.50
CA ARG A 28 -3.98 -5.29 -7.73
C ARG A 28 -4.67 -4.92 -6.42
N GLU A 29 -4.57 -5.79 -5.44
CA GLU A 29 -5.18 -5.52 -4.14
C GLU A 29 -4.54 -4.30 -3.48
N ALA A 30 -3.24 -4.18 -3.61
CA ALA A 30 -2.54 -3.04 -3.04
C ALA A 30 -3.04 -1.74 -3.66
N ARG A 31 -3.24 -1.72 -4.96
CA ARG A 31 -3.73 -0.53 -5.64
C ARG A 31 -5.16 -0.18 -5.23
N GLU A 32 -6.01 -1.18 -5.10
CA GLU A 32 -7.38 -0.94 -4.71
C GLU A 32 -7.47 -0.37 -3.31
N GLU A 33 -6.68 -0.91 -2.39
CA GLU A 33 -6.66 -0.38 -1.03
C GLU A 33 -6.08 1.02 -0.97
N LEU A 34 -5.06 1.30 -1.78
CA LEU A 34 -4.48 2.63 -1.81
C LEU A 34 -5.47 3.67 -2.26
N ARG A 35 -6.37 3.31 -3.14
CA ARG A 35 -7.41 4.26 -3.59
C ARG A 35 -8.27 4.69 -2.42
N ASN A 36 -8.59 3.77 -1.53
CA ASN A 36 -9.36 4.11 -0.34
C ASN A 36 -8.59 5.06 0.56
N TYR A 37 -7.30 4.83 0.71
CA TYR A 37 -6.47 5.71 1.51
C TYR A 37 -6.40 7.11 0.92
N GLU A 38 -6.28 7.20 -0.38
CA GLU A 38 -6.21 8.49 -1.05
C GLU A 38 -7.50 9.28 -0.90
N GLU A 39 -8.62 8.60 -0.93
CA GLU A 39 -9.92 9.25 -0.75
C GLU A 39 -10.05 9.82 0.67
N PHE A 40 -9.55 9.09 1.65
CA PHE A 40 -9.57 9.57 3.02
C PHE A 40 -8.62 10.74 3.23
N ALA A 41 -7.53 10.74 2.53
CA ALA A 41 -6.53 11.80 2.66
C ALA A 41 -6.99 13.10 2.01
N ALA A 42 -7.92 13.02 1.11
CA ALA A 42 -8.44 14.21 0.45
C ALA A 42 -9.43 14.93 1.34
#